data_0068d33070ce1a215c351cc7de6d8b9f
#
_entry.id   0068d33070ce1a215c351cc7de6d8b9f
#
_cell.length_a   1.000
_cell.length_b   1.000
_cell.length_c   1.000
_cell.angle_alpha   90.00
_cell.angle_beta   90.00
_cell.angle_gamma   90.00
#
_symmetry.space_group_name_H-M   'P 1'
#
loop_
_entity.id
_entity.type
_entity.pdbx_description
1 polymer ?
#
loop_
_entity_poly.entity_id
_entity_poly.type
_entity_poly.pdbx_seq_one_letter_code
_entity_poly.pdbx_strand_id
1 'polypeptide(L)'
;MDPHLVTPSAMVFLLLDREGNAYLDRSYALDMDTDEIKKHFHEVVADNGYRTGWSVADKSSNSTIIAFGGRNIFKELSSGPGAIPAMRTSEKYEGSIKAGVDDIKKRLKVNEKSGKPRFFIVNRPENKDIIHSFRTLERDTYANEEVQGPKDRIKEGKHHKHASLRYIFQYPLNWYPEIDYIPQPEYLDEACG
;
A
#
# COMPACT_ATOMS: atom_id res chain seq x y z
N MET A 1 -0.09 -0.29 -2.41
CA MET A 1 -0.80 0.61 -3.35
C MET A 1 -2.11 -0.03 -3.78
N ASP A 2 -3.14 0.76 -3.95
CA ASP A 2 -4.45 0.37 -4.49
C ASP A 2 -4.72 1.22 -5.75
N PRO A 3 -4.17 0.79 -6.90
CA PRO A 3 -4.23 1.57 -8.14
C PRO A 3 -5.56 1.40 -8.86
N HIS A 4 -6.11 2.48 -9.37
CA HIS A 4 -7.37 2.55 -10.09
C HIS A 4 -7.25 3.34 -11.39
N LEU A 5 -8.14 3.05 -12.37
CA LEU A 5 -8.22 3.80 -13.64
C LEU A 5 -9.30 4.91 -13.62
N VAL A 6 -10.26 4.81 -12.72
CA VAL A 6 -11.46 5.68 -12.71
C VAL A 6 -11.58 6.48 -11.42
N THR A 7 -11.01 5.97 -10.33
CA THR A 7 -10.99 6.62 -9.03
C THR A 7 -9.55 6.89 -8.61
N PRO A 8 -9.28 7.86 -7.72
CA PRO A 8 -7.93 8.11 -7.26
C PRO A 8 -7.25 6.86 -6.74
N SER A 9 -6.02 6.62 -7.20
CA SER A 9 -5.16 5.55 -6.72
C SER A 9 -4.69 5.87 -5.30
N ALA A 10 -4.59 4.88 -4.44
CA ALA A 10 -4.06 5.08 -3.09
C ALA A 10 -2.62 4.54 -2.99
N MET A 11 -1.74 5.37 -2.46
CA MET A 11 -0.33 5.03 -2.18
C MET A 11 -0.04 5.28 -0.71
N VAL A 12 0.61 4.31 -0.05
CA VAL A 12 1.05 4.45 1.33
C VAL A 12 2.52 4.04 1.47
N PHE A 13 3.26 4.78 2.30
CA PHE A 13 4.66 4.51 2.64
C PHE A 13 4.74 4.07 4.09
N LEU A 14 5.23 2.84 4.29
CA LEU A 14 5.43 2.24 5.60
C LEU A 14 6.92 2.09 5.86
N LEU A 15 7.40 2.70 6.92
CA LEU A 15 8.78 2.59 7.37
C LEU A 15 8.89 1.53 8.46
N LEU A 16 10.03 0.86 8.52
CA LEU A 16 10.33 -0.12 9.55
C LEU A 16 11.59 0.29 10.30
N ASP A 17 11.57 0.18 11.62
CA ASP A 17 12.77 0.32 12.44
C ASP A 17 13.43 -1.04 12.71
N ARG A 18 14.60 -1.00 13.37
CA ARG A 18 15.40 -2.18 13.71
C ARG A 18 14.68 -3.14 14.67
N GLU A 19 13.76 -2.64 15.47
CA GLU A 19 12.96 -3.42 16.41
C GLU A 19 11.72 -4.05 15.74
N GLY A 20 11.48 -3.79 14.46
CA GLY A 20 10.34 -4.28 13.69
C GLY A 20 9.04 -3.52 13.98
N ASN A 21 9.14 -2.30 14.51
CA ASN A 21 7.99 -1.41 14.56
C ASN A 21 7.74 -0.81 13.19
N ALA A 22 6.47 -0.62 12.86
CA ALA A 22 6.02 -0.09 11.59
C ALA A 22 5.46 1.32 11.76
N TYR A 23 5.83 2.23 10.88
CA TYR A 23 5.40 3.62 10.89
C TYR A 23 4.76 3.94 9.54
N LEU A 24 3.45 4.21 9.50
CA LEU A 24 2.83 4.82 8.34
C LEU A 24 3.29 6.28 8.29
N ASP A 25 4.28 6.57 7.46
CA ASP A 25 4.84 7.90 7.36
C ASP A 25 4.03 8.81 6.44
N ARG A 26 3.63 8.31 5.25
CA ARG A 26 2.87 9.08 4.27
C ARG A 26 1.80 8.25 3.58
N SER A 27 0.70 8.91 3.22
CA SER A 27 -0.38 8.30 2.44
C SER A 27 -1.01 9.31 1.49
N TYR A 28 -1.19 8.92 0.23
CA TYR A 28 -1.70 9.78 -0.83
C TYR A 28 -2.95 9.17 -1.49
N ALA A 29 -3.83 10.03 -1.95
CA ALA A 29 -4.84 9.71 -2.95
C ALA A 29 -4.44 10.43 -4.23
N LEU A 30 -4.15 9.69 -5.30
CA LEU A 30 -3.53 10.19 -6.53
C LEU A 30 -4.51 10.03 -7.68
N ASP A 31 -4.92 11.15 -8.25
CA ASP A 31 -5.67 11.20 -9.50
C ASP A 31 -4.68 11.44 -10.65
N MET A 32 -3.92 10.40 -10.96
CA MET A 32 -2.76 10.44 -11.85
C MET A 32 -2.72 9.19 -12.72
N ASP A 33 -2.12 9.29 -13.90
CA ASP A 33 -1.83 8.13 -14.73
C ASP A 33 -0.65 7.30 -14.17
N THR A 34 -0.35 6.17 -14.80
CA THR A 34 0.68 5.24 -14.31
C THR A 34 2.09 5.83 -14.36
N ASP A 35 2.41 6.69 -15.31
CA ASP A 35 3.73 7.32 -15.43
C ASP A 35 3.89 8.44 -14.39
N GLU A 36 2.84 9.22 -14.17
CA GLU A 36 2.79 10.22 -13.09
C GLU A 36 2.89 9.57 -11.71
N ILE A 37 2.23 8.42 -11.50
CA ILE A 37 2.33 7.63 -10.25
C ILE A 37 3.77 7.16 -10.03
N LYS A 38 4.45 6.64 -11.07
CA LYS A 38 5.86 6.24 -10.96
C LYS A 38 6.75 7.43 -10.60
N LYS A 39 6.58 8.55 -11.29
CA LYS A 39 7.31 9.78 -11.00
C LYS A 39 7.10 10.23 -9.56
N HIS A 40 5.85 10.34 -9.12
CA HIS A 40 5.51 10.73 -7.75
C HIS A 40 6.12 9.78 -6.70
N PHE A 41 6.11 8.46 -6.97
CA PHE A 41 6.76 7.49 -6.08
C PHE A 41 8.25 7.80 -5.89
N HIS A 42 8.98 8.04 -6.98
CA HIS A 42 10.40 8.32 -6.91
C HIS A 42 10.71 9.68 -6.28
N GLU A 43 9.90 10.70 -6.53
CA GLU A 43 10.00 12.00 -5.86
C GLU A 43 9.86 11.86 -4.35
N VAL A 44 8.82 11.16 -3.88
CA VAL A 44 8.62 10.93 -2.43
C VAL A 44 9.78 10.14 -1.82
N VAL A 45 10.28 9.13 -2.52
CA VAL A 45 11.45 8.34 -2.07
C VAL A 45 12.68 9.20 -1.96
N ALA A 46 12.99 10.00 -2.98
CA ALA A 46 14.17 10.86 -3.01
C ALA A 46 14.10 11.99 -1.97
N ASP A 47 13.01 12.73 -1.93
CA ASP A 47 12.80 13.87 -1.04
C ASP A 47 12.89 13.50 0.44
N ASN A 48 12.57 12.26 0.78
CA ASN A 48 12.58 11.78 2.17
C ASN A 48 13.74 10.83 2.48
N GLY A 49 14.62 10.56 1.52
CA GLY A 49 15.76 9.66 1.71
C GLY A 49 15.34 8.22 2.04
N TYR A 50 14.19 7.75 1.53
CA TYR A 50 13.72 6.41 1.82
C TYR A 50 14.55 5.36 1.10
N ARG A 51 14.78 4.24 1.78
CA ARG A 51 15.28 3.01 1.15
C ARG A 51 14.11 2.09 0.90
N THR A 52 13.85 1.79 -0.36
CA THR A 52 12.72 0.94 -0.76
C THR A 52 13.11 -0.54 -0.66
N GLY A 53 12.48 -1.29 0.23
CA GLY A 53 12.65 -2.73 0.32
C GLY A 53 11.83 -3.47 -0.73
N TRP A 54 10.52 -3.24 -0.73
CA TRP A 54 9.58 -3.82 -1.69
C TRP A 54 8.28 -2.99 -1.73
N SER A 55 7.52 -3.21 -2.78
CA SER A 55 6.22 -2.57 -3.00
C SER A 55 5.14 -3.63 -3.21
N VAL A 56 3.88 -3.31 -2.87
CA VAL A 56 2.75 -4.20 -3.11
C VAL A 56 1.58 -3.43 -3.70
N ALA A 57 0.93 -4.02 -4.69
CA ALA A 57 -0.30 -3.50 -5.29
C ALA A 57 -1.45 -4.49 -5.13
N ASP A 58 -2.68 -4.01 -5.26
CA ASP A 58 -3.84 -4.90 -5.28
C ASP A 58 -3.71 -5.94 -6.40
N LYS A 59 -4.06 -7.18 -6.11
CA LYS A 59 -4.03 -8.29 -7.10
C LYS A 59 -4.86 -8.01 -8.34
N SER A 60 -5.99 -7.29 -8.21
CA SER A 60 -6.82 -6.94 -9.37
C SER A 60 -6.11 -6.00 -10.35
N SER A 61 -5.11 -5.24 -9.92
CA SER A 61 -4.31 -4.38 -10.80
C SER A 61 -3.48 -5.17 -11.82
N ASN A 62 -3.22 -6.46 -11.57
CA ASN A 62 -2.52 -7.37 -12.48
C ASN A 62 -3.45 -8.05 -13.50
N SER A 63 -4.71 -7.68 -13.55
CA SER A 63 -5.65 -8.16 -14.56
C SER A 63 -5.60 -7.26 -15.78
N THR A 64 -5.70 -7.85 -16.99
CA THR A 64 -5.83 -7.10 -18.23
C THR A 64 -7.24 -6.56 -18.36
N ILE A 65 -7.40 -5.26 -18.49
CA ILE A 65 -8.70 -4.60 -18.56
C ILE A 65 -9.02 -4.27 -20.03
N ILE A 66 -9.80 -5.12 -20.67
CA ILE A 66 -10.16 -4.99 -22.10
C ILE A 66 -10.89 -3.66 -22.36
N ALA A 67 -11.79 -3.24 -21.49
CA ALA A 67 -12.52 -1.98 -21.61
C ALA A 67 -11.62 -0.72 -21.67
N PHE A 68 -10.37 -0.84 -21.24
CA PHE A 68 -9.37 0.23 -21.29
C PHE A 68 -8.20 -0.11 -22.23
N GLY A 69 -8.47 -0.72 -23.36
CA GLY A 69 -7.48 -1.01 -24.39
C GLY A 69 -6.50 -2.11 -24.04
N GLY A 70 -6.87 -3.02 -23.15
CA GLY A 70 -5.99 -4.14 -22.74
C GLY A 70 -4.90 -3.77 -21.75
N ARG A 71 -5.03 -2.65 -21.05
CA ARG A 71 -4.05 -2.18 -20.06
C ARG A 71 -3.94 -3.13 -18.87
N ASN A 72 -2.74 -3.24 -18.33
CA ASN A 72 -2.43 -3.95 -17.09
C ASN A 72 -1.64 -2.99 -16.20
N ILE A 73 -2.32 -2.39 -15.22
CA ILE A 73 -1.74 -1.35 -14.35
C ILE A 73 -0.52 -1.87 -13.59
N PHE A 74 -0.58 -3.09 -13.07
CA PHE A 74 0.55 -3.67 -12.34
C PHE A 74 1.79 -3.77 -13.23
N LYS A 75 1.62 -4.27 -14.47
CA LYS A 75 2.72 -4.36 -15.44
C LYS A 75 3.28 -2.99 -15.80
N GLU A 76 2.41 -2.00 -16.02
CA GLU A 76 2.83 -0.62 -16.32
C GLU A 76 3.65 -0.01 -15.18
N LEU A 77 3.22 -0.20 -13.93
CA LEU A 77 3.93 0.32 -12.76
C LEU A 77 5.23 -0.42 -12.45
N SER A 78 5.30 -1.71 -12.74
CA SER A 78 6.45 -2.58 -12.39
C SER A 78 7.48 -2.73 -13.48
N SER A 79 7.29 -2.14 -14.66
CA SER A 79 8.19 -2.29 -15.80
C SER A 79 8.41 -0.96 -16.54
N GLY A 80 9.45 -0.94 -17.40
CA GLY A 80 9.84 0.22 -18.18
C GLY A 80 10.53 1.32 -17.37
N PRO A 81 10.74 2.51 -17.97
CA PRO A 81 11.41 3.62 -17.31
C PRO A 81 10.65 4.05 -16.04
N GLY A 82 11.41 4.31 -14.99
CA GLY A 82 10.84 4.69 -13.69
C GLY A 82 9.99 3.61 -13.01
N ALA A 83 10.18 2.33 -13.33
CA ALA A 83 9.47 1.24 -12.70
C ALA A 83 9.58 1.28 -11.17
N ILE A 84 8.48 1.03 -10.48
CA ILE A 84 8.48 0.91 -9.02
C ILE A 84 9.18 -0.40 -8.62
N PRO A 85 10.21 -0.35 -7.77
CA PRO A 85 11.04 -1.52 -7.51
C PRO A 85 10.34 -2.61 -6.70
N ALA A 86 10.75 -3.86 -6.94
CA ALA A 86 10.35 -5.05 -6.18
C ALA A 86 8.82 -5.15 -5.94
N MET A 87 8.02 -4.82 -6.96
CA MET A 87 6.57 -4.89 -6.87
C MET A 87 6.05 -6.32 -6.76
N ARG A 88 5.08 -6.50 -5.89
CA ARG A 88 4.33 -7.74 -5.66
C ARG A 88 2.84 -7.46 -5.73
N THR A 89 2.03 -8.49 -5.96
CA THR A 89 0.58 -8.39 -5.86
C THR A 89 0.12 -8.84 -4.48
N SER A 90 -0.90 -8.18 -3.94
CA SER A 90 -1.58 -8.68 -2.74
C SER A 90 -2.20 -10.07 -2.99
N GLU A 91 -2.34 -10.84 -1.93
CA GLU A 91 -3.08 -12.10 -2.01
C GLU A 91 -4.58 -11.86 -1.77
N LYS A 92 -5.41 -12.48 -2.61
CA LYS A 92 -6.87 -12.48 -2.46
C LYS A 92 -7.34 -13.92 -2.27
N TYR A 93 -7.80 -14.22 -1.07
CA TYR A 93 -8.46 -15.46 -0.68
C TYR A 93 -9.65 -15.13 0.23
N GLU A 94 -10.54 -16.07 0.43
CA GLU A 94 -11.66 -15.90 1.35
C GLU A 94 -11.13 -15.58 2.76
N GLY A 95 -11.64 -14.50 3.36
CA GLY A 95 -11.16 -14.02 4.67
C GLY A 95 -9.89 -13.15 4.65
N SER A 96 -9.26 -12.90 3.49
CA SER A 96 -8.03 -12.08 3.40
C SER A 96 -8.22 -10.65 3.94
N ILE A 97 -9.42 -10.09 3.78
CA ILE A 97 -9.76 -8.77 4.32
C ILE A 97 -9.74 -8.80 5.84
N LYS A 98 -10.40 -9.79 6.43
CA LYS A 98 -10.43 -9.98 7.89
C LYS A 98 -9.03 -10.21 8.45
N ALA A 99 -8.27 -11.10 7.85
CA ALA A 99 -6.90 -11.39 8.27
C ALA A 99 -6.03 -10.13 8.28
N GLY A 100 -6.07 -9.32 7.23
CA GLY A 100 -5.32 -8.06 7.17
C GLY A 100 -5.78 -7.03 8.21
N VAL A 101 -7.08 -6.95 8.50
CA VAL A 101 -7.60 -6.09 9.57
C VAL A 101 -7.14 -6.58 10.94
N ASP A 102 -7.16 -7.88 11.19
CA ASP A 102 -6.76 -8.46 12.46
C ASP A 102 -5.24 -8.30 12.69
N ASP A 103 -4.42 -8.37 11.65
CA ASP A 103 -2.99 -8.09 11.73
C ASP A 103 -2.71 -6.63 12.09
N ILE A 104 -3.43 -5.68 11.49
CA ILE A 104 -3.33 -4.26 11.84
C ILE A 104 -3.73 -4.06 13.31
N LYS A 105 -4.87 -4.61 13.74
CA LYS A 105 -5.34 -4.52 15.14
C LYS A 105 -4.34 -5.10 16.12
N LYS A 106 -3.75 -6.26 15.79
CA LYS A 106 -2.73 -6.92 16.62
C LYS A 106 -1.51 -6.03 16.82
N ARG A 107 -1.08 -5.30 15.79
CA ARG A 107 0.06 -4.38 15.88
C ARG A 107 -0.27 -3.06 16.58
N LEU A 108 -1.52 -2.60 16.50
CA LEU A 108 -2.02 -1.44 17.26
C LEU A 108 -2.20 -1.74 18.76
N LYS A 109 -2.37 -3.02 19.12
CA LYS A 109 -2.50 -3.41 20.52
C LYS A 109 -1.18 -3.17 21.27
N VAL A 110 -1.29 -2.56 22.44
CA VAL A 110 -0.14 -2.33 23.31
C VAL A 110 0.48 -3.67 23.71
N ASN A 111 1.77 -3.81 23.46
CA ASN A 111 2.54 -4.97 23.86
C ASN A 111 2.83 -4.88 25.37
N GLU A 112 2.49 -5.91 26.12
CA GLU A 112 2.65 -5.93 27.60
C GLU A 112 4.11 -5.76 28.04
N LYS A 113 5.08 -6.25 27.24
CA LYS A 113 6.51 -6.18 27.58
C LYS A 113 7.11 -4.81 27.32
N SER A 114 6.72 -4.17 26.20
CA SER A 114 7.29 -2.86 25.80
C SER A 114 6.45 -1.67 26.23
N GLY A 115 5.21 -1.89 26.65
CA GLY A 115 4.25 -0.82 26.97
C GLY A 115 3.83 0.01 25.76
N LYS A 116 4.16 -0.42 24.52
CA LYS A 116 3.91 0.34 23.28
C LYS A 116 3.31 -0.56 22.19
N PRO A 117 2.53 -0.01 21.27
CA PRO A 117 2.13 -0.73 20.07
C PRO A 117 3.33 -0.95 19.14
N ARG A 118 3.16 -1.79 18.11
CA ARG A 118 4.17 -2.03 17.06
C ARG A 118 3.81 -1.37 15.73
N PHE A 119 2.71 -0.62 15.68
CA PHE A 119 2.31 0.14 14.51
C PHE A 119 1.91 1.54 14.93
N PHE A 120 2.44 2.53 14.23
CA PHE A 120 2.24 3.95 14.46
C PHE A 120 1.82 4.63 13.17
N ILE A 121 1.05 5.70 13.29
CA ILE A 121 0.72 6.59 12.17
C ILE A 121 1.31 7.95 12.49
N VAL A 122 2.20 8.42 11.64
CA VAL A 122 2.81 9.74 11.79
C VAL A 122 1.75 10.80 11.52
N ASN A 123 1.60 11.74 12.44
CA ASN A 123 0.61 12.82 12.32
C ASN A 123 1.10 13.88 11.31
N ARG A 124 0.82 13.65 10.04
CA ARG A 124 1.10 14.53 8.91
C ARG A 124 -0.19 14.93 8.21
N PRO A 125 -0.21 16.06 7.48
CA PRO A 125 -1.38 16.47 6.68
C PRO A 125 -1.88 15.37 5.75
N GLU A 126 -0.97 14.65 5.07
CA GLU A 126 -1.27 13.60 4.09
C GLU A 126 -1.93 12.36 4.73
N ASN A 127 -1.75 12.19 6.05
CA ASN A 127 -2.28 11.06 6.79
C ASN A 127 -3.63 11.35 7.47
N LYS A 128 -4.17 12.56 7.40
CA LYS A 128 -5.42 12.93 8.08
C LYS A 128 -6.58 12.02 7.68
N ASP A 129 -6.70 11.72 6.40
CA ASP A 129 -7.79 10.88 5.87
C ASP A 129 -7.70 9.43 6.38
N ILE A 130 -6.50 8.86 6.39
CA ILE A 130 -6.32 7.50 6.88
C ILE A 130 -6.50 7.43 8.41
N ILE A 131 -6.06 8.44 9.15
CA ILE A 131 -6.33 8.54 10.60
C ILE A 131 -7.84 8.64 10.85
N HIS A 132 -8.55 9.45 10.06
CA HIS A 132 -10.00 9.56 10.14
C HIS A 132 -10.66 8.21 9.80
N SER A 133 -10.19 7.52 8.76
CA SER A 133 -10.74 6.23 8.36
C SER A 133 -10.61 5.16 9.45
N PHE A 134 -9.53 5.15 10.23
CA PHE A 134 -9.40 4.24 11.38
C PHE A 134 -10.43 4.48 12.48
N ARG A 135 -10.95 5.70 12.58
CA ARG A 135 -11.99 6.07 13.58
C ARG A 135 -13.40 5.78 13.09
N THR A 136 -13.60 5.82 11.77
CA THR A 136 -14.92 5.73 11.13
C THR A 136 -15.13 4.43 10.36
N LEU A 137 -14.16 3.49 10.45
CA LEU A 137 -14.23 2.22 9.75
C LEU A 137 -15.37 1.37 10.30
N GLU A 138 -16.41 1.17 9.50
CA GLU A 138 -17.58 0.38 9.85
C GLU A 138 -17.50 -1.01 9.23
N ARG A 139 -18.15 -1.97 9.88
CA ARG A 139 -18.42 -3.27 9.26
C ARG A 139 -19.49 -3.12 8.18
N ASP A 140 -19.34 -3.88 7.12
CA ASP A 140 -20.38 -4.02 6.11
C ASP A 140 -21.59 -4.74 6.71
N THR A 141 -22.80 -4.42 6.22
CA THR A 141 -24.04 -4.99 6.71
C THR A 141 -24.73 -5.83 5.64
N TYR A 142 -25.51 -6.79 6.05
CA TYR A 142 -26.42 -7.51 5.14
C TYR A 142 -27.65 -6.64 4.87
N ALA A 143 -28.30 -6.86 3.71
CA ALA A 143 -29.54 -6.16 3.38
C ALA A 143 -30.65 -6.35 4.43
N ASN A 144 -30.61 -7.46 5.16
CA ASN A 144 -31.52 -7.80 6.26
C ASN A 144 -30.74 -7.86 7.58
N GLU A 145 -30.32 -6.70 8.09
CA GLU A 145 -29.52 -6.58 9.32
C GLU A 145 -30.15 -7.23 10.54
N GLU A 146 -31.48 -7.19 10.66
CA GLU A 146 -32.23 -7.73 11.79
C GLU A 146 -32.08 -9.26 11.96
N VAL A 147 -31.71 -9.96 10.90
CA VAL A 147 -31.66 -11.45 10.89
C VAL A 147 -30.23 -11.99 10.92
N GLN A 148 -29.25 -11.27 10.34
CA GLN A 148 -27.90 -11.82 10.09
C GLN A 148 -26.76 -11.08 10.79
N GLY A 149 -27.03 -9.93 11.41
CA GLY A 149 -25.98 -9.13 12.04
C GLY A 149 -24.98 -8.51 11.04
N PRO A 150 -23.89 -7.87 11.51
CA PRO A 150 -22.89 -7.27 10.64
C PRO A 150 -22.04 -8.34 9.94
N LYS A 151 -21.71 -8.11 8.67
CA LYS A 151 -20.76 -8.95 7.93
C LYS A 151 -19.38 -8.93 8.56
N ASP A 152 -18.64 -10.01 8.39
CA ASP A 152 -17.27 -10.13 8.89
C ASP A 152 -16.23 -9.39 8.00
N ARG A 153 -16.70 -8.39 7.24
CA ARG A 153 -15.91 -7.52 6.37
C ARG A 153 -16.22 -6.05 6.62
N ILE A 154 -15.26 -5.20 6.32
CA ILE A 154 -15.41 -3.75 6.41
C ILE A 154 -16.04 -3.17 5.13
N LYS A 155 -16.71 -2.03 5.23
CA LYS A 155 -17.11 -1.21 4.08
C LYS A 155 -15.88 -0.58 3.45
N GLU A 156 -15.40 -1.11 2.34
CA GLU A 156 -14.17 -0.61 1.70
C GLU A 156 -14.37 0.64 0.83
N GLY A 157 -15.57 0.91 0.36
CA GLY A 157 -15.90 1.82 -0.74
C GLY A 157 -15.31 3.25 -0.76
N LYS A 158 -14.75 3.75 0.36
CA LYS A 158 -14.08 5.06 0.43
C LYS A 158 -12.70 4.98 1.12
N HIS A 159 -12.20 3.77 1.40
CA HIS A 159 -11.04 3.58 2.26
C HIS A 159 -9.84 2.94 1.53
N HIS A 160 -9.56 3.41 0.29
CA HIS A 160 -8.48 2.87 -0.56
C HIS A 160 -7.10 2.92 0.13
N LYS A 161 -6.79 3.98 0.88
CA LYS A 161 -5.55 4.07 1.66
C LYS A 161 -5.46 2.96 2.73
N HIS A 162 -6.59 2.62 3.35
CA HIS A 162 -6.65 1.54 4.33
C HIS A 162 -6.49 0.17 3.67
N ALA A 163 -7.07 -0.03 2.48
CA ALA A 163 -6.86 -1.23 1.67
C ALA A 163 -5.38 -1.39 1.29
N SER A 164 -4.73 -0.33 0.82
CA SER A 164 -3.29 -0.32 0.51
C SER A 164 -2.44 -0.72 1.70
N LEU A 165 -2.76 -0.23 2.90
CA LEU A 165 -2.06 -0.60 4.12
C LEU A 165 -2.24 -2.09 4.44
N ARG A 166 -3.48 -2.62 4.32
CA ARG A 166 -3.77 -4.04 4.51
C ARG A 166 -2.94 -4.95 3.59
N TYR A 167 -2.72 -4.54 2.32
CA TYR A 167 -1.91 -5.32 1.40
C TYR A 167 -0.45 -5.43 1.86
N ILE A 168 0.08 -4.38 2.47
CA ILE A 168 1.43 -4.42 3.04
C ILE A 168 1.51 -5.40 4.20
N PHE A 169 0.52 -5.41 5.10
CA PHE A 169 0.51 -6.30 6.27
C PHE A 169 0.28 -7.78 5.94
N GLN A 170 -0.06 -8.13 4.69
CA GLN A 170 -0.09 -9.53 4.24
C GLN A 170 1.31 -10.15 4.12
N TYR A 171 2.36 -9.33 4.09
CA TYR A 171 3.73 -9.79 3.97
C TYR A 171 4.49 -9.62 5.28
N PRO A 172 5.48 -10.49 5.55
CA PRO A 172 6.37 -10.32 6.68
C PRO A 172 7.05 -8.95 6.62
N LEU A 173 6.90 -8.17 7.68
CA LEU A 173 7.56 -6.89 7.83
C LEU A 173 8.88 -7.11 8.57
N ASN A 174 9.94 -7.35 7.82
CA ASN A 174 11.29 -7.53 8.35
C ASN A 174 12.11 -6.28 8.02
N TRP A 175 12.83 -5.78 9.02
CA TRP A 175 13.86 -4.80 8.79
C TRP A 175 15.12 -5.52 8.27
N TYR A 176 15.71 -4.98 7.20
CA TYR A 176 16.94 -5.51 6.62
C TYR A 176 18.04 -4.45 6.76
N PRO A 177 19.14 -4.76 7.48
CA PRO A 177 20.20 -3.78 7.79
C PRO A 177 20.92 -3.22 6.58
N GLU A 178 21.09 -4.04 5.56
CA GLU A 178 21.84 -3.70 4.35
C GLU A 178 21.27 -4.49 3.18
N ILE A 179 20.38 -3.84 2.43
CA ILE A 179 20.37 -4.12 1.00
C ILE A 179 21.22 -2.99 0.43
N ASP A 180 22.48 -3.28 0.09
CA ASP A 180 23.24 -2.39 -0.76
C ASP A 180 22.37 -2.10 -1.96
N TYR A 181 22.01 -0.83 -2.12
CA TYR A 181 21.38 -0.36 -3.33
C TYR A 181 22.38 -0.68 -4.44
N ILE A 182 22.10 -1.72 -5.22
CA ILE A 182 22.78 -1.95 -6.48
C ILE A 182 22.21 -0.88 -7.40
N PRO A 183 22.95 0.21 -7.68
CA PRO A 183 22.48 1.20 -8.63
C PRO A 183 22.18 0.44 -9.93
N GLN A 184 20.96 0.61 -10.43
CA GLN A 184 20.64 0.14 -11.78
C GLN A 184 21.70 0.74 -12.70
N PRO A 185 22.33 -0.07 -13.57
CA PRO A 185 23.32 0.48 -14.47
C PRO A 185 22.67 1.64 -15.22
N GLU A 186 23.29 2.82 -15.13
CA GLU A 186 22.97 3.92 -16.02
C GLU A 186 23.07 3.36 -17.42
N TYR A 187 21.95 3.30 -18.11
CA TYR A 187 21.97 3.09 -19.55
C TYR A 187 22.68 4.32 -20.10
N LEU A 188 23.96 4.18 -20.35
CA LEU A 188 24.70 5.10 -21.21
C LEU A 188 23.92 5.11 -22.53
N ASP A 189 23.24 6.22 -22.81
CA ASP A 189 22.79 6.54 -24.15
C ASP A 189 24.04 6.49 -25.04
N GLU A 190 24.29 5.34 -25.67
CA GLU A 190 25.15 5.29 -26.82
C GLU A 190 24.43 6.07 -27.91
N ALA A 191 24.67 7.39 -27.88
CA ALA A 191 24.42 8.24 -29.02
C ALA A 191 25.20 7.62 -30.19
N CYS A 192 24.48 6.95 -31.06
CA CYS A 192 24.98 6.54 -32.36
C CYS A 192 25.50 7.78 -33.09
N GLY A 193 26.84 7.83 -33.26
CA GLY A 193 27.48 8.64 -34.29
C GLY A 193 27.22 8.03 -35.67
#